data_d690fb185c8ed05af98ff24503e645f6
#
_entry.id   d690fb185c8ed05af98ff24503e645f6
#
_cell.length_a   1.000
_cell.length_b   1.000
_cell.length_c   1.000
_cell.angle_alpha   90.00
_cell.angle_beta   90.00
_cell.angle_gamma   90.00
#
_symmetry.space_group_name_H-M   'P 1'
#
loop_
_entity.id
_entity.type
_entity.pdbx_description
1 polymer ?
#
loop_
_entity_poly.entity_id
_entity_poly.type
_entity_poly.pdbx_seq_one_letter_code
_entity_poly.pdbx_strand_id
1 'polypeptide(L)'
;METIDSTYLNDLVMRAQQGSSNAFAELYAATYQKQYAYLVFCLQDEFLAKDALKESYVRALRELHRMQSPALFLSLLNRIGFHVYREILGDFTKESVRIDRRTYSLQQVENLPLTEAQLVVMRCFQELPPDYAADQLNLSRSSAGRYLKSARRHLQELSF
;
A
#
# COMPACT_ATOMS: atom_id res chain seq x y z
N MET A 1 -15.97 -17.23 13.56
CA MET A 1 -14.57 -16.85 13.31
C MET A 1 -13.70 -18.04 13.66
N GLU A 2 -13.24 -18.76 12.67
CA GLU A 2 -12.33 -19.86 12.92
C GLU A 2 -10.98 -19.31 13.33
N THR A 3 -10.60 -19.54 14.57
CA THR A 3 -9.25 -19.30 15.03
C THR A 3 -8.36 -20.38 14.42
N ILE A 4 -7.39 -19.97 13.62
CA ILE A 4 -6.41 -20.89 13.07
C ILE A 4 -5.63 -21.50 14.23
N ASP A 5 -5.59 -22.83 14.29
CA ASP A 5 -4.84 -23.53 15.33
C ASP A 5 -3.35 -23.16 15.20
N SER A 6 -2.81 -22.57 16.27
CA SER A 6 -1.42 -22.14 16.31
C SER A 6 -0.44 -23.30 16.15
N THR A 7 -0.80 -24.48 16.62
CA THR A 7 0.02 -25.70 16.47
C THR A 7 0.15 -26.10 14.99
N TYR A 8 -0.98 -26.05 14.26
CA TYR A 8 -1.01 -26.33 12.84
C TYR A 8 -0.16 -25.32 12.05
N LEU A 9 -0.34 -24.03 12.33
CA LEU A 9 0.47 -22.99 11.68
C LEU A 9 1.96 -23.15 11.94
N ASN A 10 2.33 -23.41 13.19
CA ASN A 10 3.74 -23.61 13.57
C ASN A 10 4.35 -24.79 12.83
N ASP A 11 3.62 -25.90 12.67
CA ASP A 11 4.07 -27.06 11.92
C ASP A 11 4.29 -26.70 10.44
N LEU A 12 3.37 -25.98 9.82
CA LEU A 12 3.51 -25.52 8.44
C LEU A 12 4.73 -24.62 8.27
N VAL A 13 4.95 -23.70 9.20
CA VAL A 13 6.11 -22.80 9.17
C VAL A 13 7.41 -23.61 9.25
N MET A 14 7.48 -24.56 10.19
CA MET A 14 8.67 -25.40 10.34
C MET A 14 8.97 -26.19 9.07
N ARG A 15 7.96 -26.80 8.46
CA ARG A 15 8.13 -27.56 7.21
C ARG A 15 8.53 -26.63 6.05
N ALA A 16 7.96 -25.45 5.97
CA ALA A 16 8.33 -24.45 4.96
C ALA A 16 9.78 -23.97 5.15
N GLN A 17 10.24 -23.81 6.39
CA GLN A 17 11.62 -23.48 6.71
C GLN A 17 12.59 -24.57 6.23
N GLN A 18 12.13 -25.81 6.17
CA GLN A 18 12.92 -26.96 5.67
C GLN A 18 12.86 -27.10 4.15
N GLY A 19 12.20 -26.18 3.46
CA GLY A 19 12.13 -26.14 2.01
C GLY A 19 10.88 -26.78 1.40
N SER A 20 9.87 -27.12 2.20
CA SER A 20 8.62 -27.67 1.66
C SER A 20 7.77 -26.58 1.01
N SER A 21 7.70 -26.61 -0.33
CA SER A 21 6.83 -25.70 -1.09
C SER A 21 5.35 -25.98 -0.85
N ASN A 22 4.98 -27.25 -0.62
CA ASN A 22 3.60 -27.62 -0.27
C ASN A 22 3.17 -27.01 1.07
N ALA A 23 4.05 -27.06 2.07
CA ALA A 23 3.78 -26.45 3.37
C ALA A 23 3.61 -24.94 3.25
N PHE A 24 4.40 -24.28 2.41
CA PHE A 24 4.26 -22.84 2.19
C PHE A 24 2.95 -22.52 1.47
N ALA A 25 2.53 -23.32 0.50
CA ALA A 25 1.25 -23.15 -0.18
C ALA A 25 0.06 -23.31 0.79
N GLU A 26 0.12 -24.28 1.69
CA GLU A 26 -0.89 -24.46 2.74
C GLU A 26 -0.88 -23.28 3.73
N LEU A 27 0.29 -22.78 4.07
CA LEU A 27 0.45 -21.62 4.93
C LEU A 27 -0.19 -20.38 4.31
N TYR A 28 0.04 -20.16 3.03
CA TYR A 28 -0.62 -19.11 2.26
C TYR A 28 -2.15 -19.26 2.31
N ALA A 29 -2.64 -20.45 1.98
CA ALA A 29 -4.08 -20.74 1.97
C ALA A 29 -4.74 -20.49 3.33
N ALA A 30 -4.03 -20.78 4.42
CA ALA A 30 -4.53 -20.60 5.78
C ALA A 30 -4.55 -19.15 6.25
N THR A 31 -3.75 -18.26 5.64
CA THR A 31 -3.51 -16.91 6.18
C THR A 31 -3.89 -15.78 5.24
N TYR A 32 -4.05 -16.01 3.94
CA TYR A 32 -4.16 -14.94 2.95
C TYR A 32 -5.41 -14.07 3.09
N GLN A 33 -6.55 -14.63 3.54
CA GLN A 33 -7.81 -13.88 3.59
C GLN A 33 -7.73 -12.67 4.51
N LYS A 34 -7.16 -12.84 5.70
CA LYS A 34 -6.97 -11.74 6.65
C LYS A 34 -5.99 -10.71 6.13
N GLN A 35 -4.90 -11.16 5.51
CA GLN A 35 -3.90 -10.26 4.94
C GLN A 35 -4.47 -9.47 3.76
N TYR A 36 -5.22 -10.13 2.90
CA TYR A 36 -5.88 -9.47 1.78
C TYR A 36 -6.87 -8.40 2.26
N ALA A 37 -7.73 -8.76 3.22
CA ALA A 37 -8.70 -7.82 3.78
C ALA A 37 -8.02 -6.60 4.41
N TYR A 38 -6.91 -6.81 5.12
CA TYR A 38 -6.10 -5.74 5.70
C TYR A 38 -5.54 -4.80 4.61
N LEU A 39 -4.97 -5.38 3.55
CA LEU A 39 -4.38 -4.60 2.46
C LEU A 39 -5.44 -3.85 1.66
N VAL A 40 -6.60 -4.45 1.42
CA VAL A 40 -7.74 -3.77 0.78
C VAL A 40 -8.18 -2.58 1.63
N PHE A 41 -8.29 -2.78 2.93
CA PHE A 41 -8.65 -1.71 3.85
C PHE A 41 -7.64 -0.56 3.80
N CYS A 42 -6.35 -0.88 3.81
CA CYS A 42 -5.28 0.13 3.79
C CYS A 42 -5.17 0.86 2.45
N LEU A 43 -5.22 0.12 1.35
CA LEU A 43 -4.95 0.65 0.01
C LEU A 43 -6.20 1.15 -0.70
N GLN A 44 -7.40 0.72 -0.27
CA GLN A 44 -8.68 1.07 -0.90
C GLN A 44 -8.71 0.77 -2.41
N ASP A 45 -7.95 -0.25 -2.85
CA ASP A 45 -7.82 -0.65 -4.23
C ASP A 45 -7.51 -2.15 -4.29
N GLU A 46 -8.39 -2.92 -4.92
CA GLU A 46 -8.27 -4.38 -4.98
C GLU A 46 -7.05 -4.84 -5.80
N PHE A 47 -6.71 -4.13 -6.88
CA PHE A 47 -5.56 -4.48 -7.71
C PHE A 47 -4.25 -4.27 -6.96
N LEU A 48 -4.13 -3.12 -6.31
CA LEU A 48 -2.95 -2.84 -5.49
C LEU A 48 -2.85 -3.80 -4.31
N ALA A 49 -3.98 -4.15 -3.70
CA ALA A 49 -4.01 -5.10 -2.61
C ALA A 49 -3.55 -6.50 -3.04
N LYS A 50 -3.93 -6.95 -4.23
CA LYS A 50 -3.46 -8.24 -4.79
C LYS A 50 -1.96 -8.21 -5.03
N ASP A 51 -1.44 -7.16 -5.61
CA ASP A 51 0.00 -7.01 -5.84
C ASP A 51 0.76 -6.94 -4.52
N ALA A 52 0.24 -6.18 -3.55
CA ALA A 52 0.83 -6.08 -2.22
C ALA A 52 0.81 -7.43 -1.50
N LEU A 53 -0.26 -8.21 -1.65
CA LEU A 53 -0.37 -9.54 -1.06
C LEU A 53 0.70 -10.48 -1.61
N LYS A 54 0.86 -10.52 -2.93
CA LYS A 54 1.92 -11.31 -3.59
C LYS A 54 3.29 -10.93 -3.08
N GLU A 55 3.60 -9.65 -3.09
CA GLU A 55 4.91 -9.14 -2.66
C GLU A 55 5.17 -9.47 -1.19
N SER A 56 4.15 -9.38 -0.34
CA SER A 56 4.25 -9.71 1.07
C SER A 56 4.66 -11.17 1.29
N TYR A 57 4.04 -12.10 0.55
CA TYR A 57 4.37 -13.52 0.69
C TYR A 57 5.72 -13.87 0.06
N VAL A 58 6.11 -13.23 -1.02
CA VAL A 58 7.46 -13.40 -1.60
C VAL A 58 8.52 -12.98 -0.58
N ARG A 59 8.34 -11.85 0.08
CA ARG A 59 9.27 -11.38 1.12
C ARG A 59 9.24 -12.28 2.35
N ALA A 60 8.06 -12.75 2.75
CA ALA A 60 7.91 -13.68 3.87
C ALA A 60 8.66 -14.98 3.59
N LEU A 61 8.57 -15.52 2.37
CA LEU A 61 9.31 -16.73 1.96
C LEU A 61 10.82 -16.53 2.08
N ARG A 62 11.34 -15.38 1.69
CA ARG A 62 12.76 -15.06 1.80
C ARG A 62 13.23 -14.96 3.25
N GLU A 63 12.41 -14.35 4.12
CA GLU A 63 12.76 -14.15 5.53
C GLU A 63 12.46 -15.35 6.41
N LEU A 64 11.62 -16.27 5.94
CA LEU A 64 11.16 -17.43 6.69
C LEU A 64 12.31 -18.24 7.27
N HIS A 65 13.38 -18.44 6.48
CA HIS A 65 14.54 -19.24 6.88
C HIS A 65 15.37 -18.60 8.01
N ARG A 66 15.19 -17.30 8.23
CA ARG A 66 15.89 -16.55 9.28
C ARG A 66 15.13 -16.47 10.59
N MET A 67 13.86 -16.90 10.58
CA MET A 67 13.03 -16.84 11.79
C MET A 67 13.51 -17.84 12.83
N GLN A 68 13.63 -17.34 14.06
CA GLN A 68 14.05 -18.18 15.19
C GLN A 68 12.90 -18.99 15.78
N SER A 69 11.65 -18.47 15.67
CA SER A 69 10.47 -19.14 16.23
C SER A 69 9.34 -19.16 15.21
N PRO A 70 8.74 -20.33 14.93
CA PRO A 70 7.58 -20.42 14.03
C PRO A 70 6.38 -19.59 14.50
N ALA A 71 6.24 -19.39 15.80
CA ALA A 71 5.15 -18.61 16.37
C ALA A 71 5.18 -17.12 15.94
N LEU A 72 6.30 -16.63 15.43
CA LEU A 72 6.45 -15.24 14.99
C LEU A 72 6.02 -15.01 13.54
N PHE A 73 5.56 -16.06 12.83
CA PHE A 73 5.25 -15.94 11.39
C PHE A 73 4.16 -14.89 11.11
N LEU A 74 3.06 -14.89 11.84
CA LEU A 74 1.98 -13.92 11.62
C LEU A 74 2.45 -12.49 11.91
N SER A 75 3.27 -12.29 12.93
CA SER A 75 3.87 -10.98 13.23
C SER A 75 4.78 -10.53 12.11
N LEU A 76 5.59 -11.43 11.57
CA LEU A 76 6.45 -11.16 10.42
C LEU A 76 5.62 -10.76 9.20
N LEU A 77 4.57 -11.52 8.89
CA LEU A 77 3.70 -11.27 7.76
C LEU A 77 3.00 -9.91 7.88
N ASN A 78 2.50 -9.57 9.06
CA ASN A 78 1.87 -8.27 9.33
C ASN A 78 2.86 -7.12 9.16
N ARG A 79 4.09 -7.28 9.66
CA ARG A 79 5.14 -6.27 9.49
C ARG A 79 5.50 -6.06 8.03
N ILE A 80 5.67 -7.14 7.29
CA ILE A 80 5.98 -7.08 5.85
C ILE A 80 4.83 -6.41 5.10
N GLY A 81 3.60 -6.82 5.36
CA GLY A 81 2.42 -6.23 4.72
C GLY A 81 2.33 -4.72 4.94
N PHE A 82 2.62 -4.27 6.16
CA PHE A 82 2.65 -2.85 6.49
C PHE A 82 3.76 -2.10 5.72
N HIS A 83 4.95 -2.69 5.61
CA HIS A 83 6.04 -2.11 4.82
C HIS A 83 5.70 -2.01 3.34
N VAL A 84 5.12 -3.07 2.77
CA VAL A 84 4.69 -3.06 1.36
C VAL A 84 3.63 -1.99 1.13
N TYR A 85 2.65 -1.90 2.03
CA TYR A 85 1.64 -0.84 2.00
C TYR A 85 2.29 0.55 1.99
N ARG A 86 3.23 0.79 2.88
CA ARG A 86 3.93 2.09 2.97
C ARG A 86 4.74 2.41 1.72
N GLU A 87 5.38 1.42 1.12
CA GLU A 87 6.12 1.61 -0.13
C GLU A 87 5.18 2.00 -1.28
N ILE A 88 4.06 1.29 -1.42
CA ILE A 88 3.05 1.63 -2.43
C ILE A 88 2.51 3.03 -2.19
N LEU A 89 2.18 3.37 -0.96
CA LEU A 89 1.70 4.69 -0.59
C LEU A 89 2.75 5.77 -0.87
N GLY A 90 4.03 5.48 -0.59
CA GLY A 90 5.15 6.36 -0.88
C GLY A 90 5.29 6.64 -2.36
N ASP A 91 5.18 5.62 -3.21
CA ASP A 91 5.24 5.77 -4.66
C ASP A 91 4.15 6.71 -5.19
N PHE A 92 2.96 6.69 -4.59
CA PHE A 92 1.85 7.52 -5.02
C PHE A 92 1.75 8.88 -4.33
N THR A 93 2.36 9.05 -3.15
CA THR A 93 2.13 10.24 -2.31
C THR A 93 3.37 11.01 -1.90
N LYS A 94 4.57 10.42 -1.89
CA LYS A 94 5.77 11.09 -1.35
C LYS A 94 6.79 11.54 -2.40
N GLU A 95 7.20 10.64 -3.28
CA GLU A 95 8.31 10.94 -4.20
C GLU A 95 7.83 11.43 -5.56
N SER A 96 6.74 10.88 -6.05
CA SER A 96 6.21 11.25 -7.36
C SER A 96 5.30 12.47 -7.33
N VAL A 97 4.90 12.95 -6.14
CA VAL A 97 3.90 14.01 -6.03
C VAL A 97 4.30 15.11 -5.06
N ARG A 98 5.53 15.57 -5.17
CA ARG A 98 5.91 16.83 -4.51
C ARG A 98 5.52 17.99 -5.42
N ILE A 99 4.43 18.64 -5.06
CA ILE A 99 4.06 19.93 -5.60
C ILE A 99 4.40 20.95 -4.52
N ASP A 100 5.44 21.73 -4.78
CA ASP A 100 5.85 22.76 -3.83
C ASP A 100 4.90 23.95 -3.99
N ARG A 101 4.09 24.19 -2.94
CA ARG A 101 3.16 25.32 -2.89
C ARG A 101 3.83 26.68 -3.07
N ARG A 102 5.15 26.75 -2.84
CA ARG A 102 5.92 28.00 -3.02
C ARG A 102 6.23 28.28 -4.48
N THR A 103 6.22 27.24 -5.32
CA THR A 103 6.55 27.33 -6.74
C THR A 103 5.35 27.78 -7.58
N TYR A 104 4.14 27.44 -7.14
CA TYR A 104 2.92 27.66 -7.91
C TYR A 104 1.92 28.48 -7.13
N SER A 105 1.28 29.45 -7.82
CA SER A 105 0.19 30.25 -7.25
C SER A 105 -1.13 29.48 -7.29
N LEU A 106 -2.09 29.90 -6.45
CA LEU A 106 -3.45 29.36 -6.51
C LEU A 106 -4.08 29.55 -7.90
N GLN A 107 -3.78 30.65 -8.57
CA GLN A 107 -4.30 30.90 -9.91
C GLN A 107 -3.81 29.86 -10.91
N GLN A 108 -2.55 29.44 -10.83
CA GLN A 108 -2.01 28.36 -11.67
C GLN A 108 -2.71 27.03 -11.37
N VAL A 109 -2.96 26.75 -10.10
CA VAL A 109 -3.66 25.53 -9.66
C VAL A 109 -5.11 25.53 -10.16
N GLU A 110 -5.79 26.66 -10.11
CA GLU A 110 -7.17 26.80 -10.59
C GLU A 110 -7.33 26.52 -12.08
N ASN A 111 -6.26 26.65 -12.87
CA ASN A 111 -6.27 26.33 -14.29
C ASN A 111 -6.16 24.83 -14.58
N LEU A 112 -5.92 24.01 -13.57
CA LEU A 112 -5.90 22.55 -13.71
C LEU A 112 -7.32 21.99 -13.87
N PRO A 113 -7.47 20.80 -14.45
CA PRO A 113 -8.74 20.09 -14.38
C PRO A 113 -9.26 20.02 -12.95
N LEU A 114 -10.56 20.08 -12.77
CA LEU A 114 -11.20 20.28 -11.46
C LEU A 114 -10.70 19.30 -10.39
N THR A 115 -10.67 18.01 -10.69
CA THR A 115 -10.25 16.99 -9.72
C THR A 115 -8.79 17.17 -9.32
N GLU A 116 -7.92 17.46 -10.29
CA GLU A 116 -6.51 17.75 -10.02
C GLU A 116 -6.34 18.98 -9.14
N ALA A 117 -7.05 20.06 -9.46
CA ALA A 117 -7.02 21.30 -8.68
C ALA A 117 -7.45 21.06 -7.24
N GLN A 118 -8.55 20.33 -7.04
CA GLN A 118 -9.06 20.01 -5.70
C GLN A 118 -8.05 19.21 -4.89
N LEU A 119 -7.43 18.17 -5.50
CA LEU A 119 -6.43 17.37 -4.83
C LEU A 119 -5.18 18.18 -4.46
N VAL A 120 -4.71 19.02 -5.37
CA VAL A 120 -3.54 19.88 -5.10
C VAL A 120 -3.83 20.83 -3.93
N VAL A 121 -4.98 21.46 -3.92
CA VAL A 121 -5.38 22.35 -2.82
C VAL A 121 -5.43 21.58 -1.50
N MET A 122 -6.09 20.43 -1.47
CA MET A 122 -6.24 19.65 -0.24
C MET A 122 -4.90 19.11 0.27
N ARG A 123 -4.06 18.59 -0.62
CA ARG A 123 -2.82 17.93 -0.23
C ARG A 123 -1.66 18.89 0.00
N CYS A 124 -1.55 19.93 -0.82
CA CYS A 124 -0.36 20.79 -0.84
C CYS A 124 -0.56 22.12 -0.14
N PHE A 125 -1.77 22.67 -0.16
CA PHE A 125 -2.07 23.95 0.49
C PHE A 125 -2.74 23.80 1.84
N GLN A 126 -3.66 22.85 1.99
CA GLN A 126 -4.34 22.58 3.26
C GLN A 126 -3.67 21.49 4.08
N GLU A 127 -2.70 20.81 3.51
CA GLU A 127 -1.93 19.74 4.17
C GLU A 127 -2.80 18.62 4.75
N LEU A 128 -3.93 18.32 4.08
CA LEU A 128 -4.83 17.28 4.51
C LEU A 128 -4.24 15.87 4.23
N PRO A 129 -4.50 14.88 5.08
CA PRO A 129 -4.01 13.52 4.86
C PRO A 129 -4.50 12.92 3.53
N PRO A 130 -3.70 12.04 2.89
CA PRO A 130 -4.08 11.42 1.61
C PRO A 130 -5.44 10.73 1.63
N ASP A 131 -5.75 10.02 2.72
CA ASP A 131 -7.02 9.31 2.88
C ASP A 131 -8.21 10.25 2.89
N TYR A 132 -8.08 11.30 3.67
CA TYR A 132 -9.13 12.30 3.80
C TYR A 132 -9.41 12.98 2.47
N ALA A 133 -8.34 13.38 1.75
CA ALA A 133 -8.49 14.02 0.45
C ALA A 133 -9.15 13.10 -0.58
N ALA A 134 -8.74 11.84 -0.64
CA ALA A 134 -9.33 10.84 -1.54
C ALA A 134 -10.80 10.60 -1.22
N ASP A 135 -11.13 10.43 0.07
CA ASP A 135 -12.52 10.21 0.52
C ASP A 135 -13.44 11.37 0.18
N GLN A 136 -12.96 12.60 0.35
CA GLN A 136 -13.74 13.79 0.02
C GLN A 136 -14.15 13.85 -1.45
N LEU A 137 -13.33 13.26 -2.33
CA LEU A 137 -13.55 13.26 -3.77
C LEU A 137 -14.09 11.92 -4.30
N ASN A 138 -14.40 10.98 -3.41
CA ASN A 138 -14.83 9.62 -3.76
C ASN A 138 -13.84 8.90 -4.67
N LEU A 139 -12.56 9.07 -4.42
CA LEU A 139 -11.48 8.44 -5.17
C LEU A 139 -10.80 7.37 -4.34
N SER A 140 -10.30 6.31 -5.01
CA SER A 140 -9.33 5.42 -4.41
C SER A 140 -8.00 6.17 -4.22
N ARG A 141 -7.14 5.68 -3.32
CA ARG A 141 -5.82 6.28 -3.13
C ARG A 141 -4.97 6.21 -4.39
N SER A 142 -5.05 5.11 -5.13
CA SER A 142 -4.31 4.98 -6.38
C SER A 142 -4.78 5.98 -7.43
N SER A 143 -6.09 6.19 -7.55
CA SER A 143 -6.66 7.20 -8.45
C SER A 143 -6.24 8.60 -8.03
N ALA A 144 -6.31 8.92 -6.73
CA ALA A 144 -5.86 10.21 -6.22
C ALA A 144 -4.37 10.45 -6.53
N GLY A 145 -3.53 9.43 -6.35
CA GLY A 145 -2.10 9.50 -6.68
C GLY A 145 -1.85 9.76 -8.17
N ARG A 146 -2.62 9.12 -9.05
CA ARG A 146 -2.52 9.35 -10.50
C ARG A 146 -2.93 10.76 -10.88
N TYR A 147 -4.00 11.28 -10.29
CA TYR A 147 -4.42 12.67 -10.51
C TYR A 147 -3.38 13.67 -10.04
N LEU A 148 -2.73 13.42 -8.89
CA LEU A 148 -1.67 14.29 -8.39
C LEU A 148 -0.43 14.26 -9.29
N LYS A 149 -0.05 13.10 -9.82
CA LYS A 149 1.04 13.00 -10.81
C LYS A 149 0.72 13.79 -12.07
N SER A 150 -0.50 13.66 -12.57
CA SER A 150 -0.98 14.38 -13.74
C SER A 150 -1.00 15.89 -13.46
N ALA A 151 -1.46 16.30 -12.29
CA ALA A 151 -1.46 17.69 -11.87
C ALA A 151 -0.04 18.29 -11.86
N ARG A 152 0.92 17.57 -11.29
CA ARG A 152 2.31 18.02 -11.26
C ARG A 152 2.87 18.21 -12.66
N ARG A 153 2.60 17.27 -13.56
CA ARG A 153 3.02 17.37 -14.95
C ARG A 153 2.42 18.59 -15.64
N HIS A 154 1.11 18.81 -15.48
CA HIS A 154 0.42 19.98 -16.04
C HIS A 154 0.99 21.30 -15.50
N LEU A 155 1.25 21.36 -14.18
CA LEU A 155 1.86 22.55 -13.59
C LEU A 155 3.26 22.82 -14.12
N GLN A 156 4.06 21.78 -14.33
CA GLN A 156 5.39 21.91 -14.91
C GLN A 156 5.34 22.42 -16.36
N GLU A 157 4.37 21.96 -17.14
CA GLU A 157 4.16 22.41 -18.52
C GLU A 157 3.71 23.88 -18.58
N LEU A 158 2.94 24.35 -17.59
CA LEU A 158 2.46 25.73 -17.51
C LEU A 158 3.54 26.72 -17.03
N SER A 159 4.70 26.22 -16.58
CA SER A 159 5.77 27.06 -16.01
C SER A 159 6.73 27.63 -17.07
N PHE A 160 6.51 27.36 -18.33
CA PHE A 160 7.32 27.86 -19.44
C PHE A 160 6.64 28.98 -20.20
#